data_82222a4572b1318646c7f3da0f2b8d49
#
_entry.id   82222a4572b1318646c7f3da0f2b8d49
#
_cell.length_a   1.000
_cell.length_b   1.000
_cell.length_c   1.000
_cell.angle_alpha   90.00
_cell.angle_beta   90.00
_cell.angle_gamma   90.00
#
_symmetry.space_group_name_H-M   'P 1'
#
loop_
_entity.id
_entity.type
_entity.pdbx_description
1 polymer ?
#
loop_
_entity_poly.entity_id
_entity_poly.type
_entity_poly.pdbx_seq_one_letter_code
_entity_poly.pdbx_strand_id
1 'polypeptide(L)'
;MSVDQRIISRNPATNEPIWSGSLADDAAIARAVSVATQFGLAASIVTRERAQYEAFYQQTKAGIINWNQPLTGATTAAPFGGAKASGNYRSAGFLSVDYCSYPCASIEDASPAVPTTLPAGVVY
;
A
#
# COMPACT_ATOMS: atom_id res chain seq x y z
N MET A 1 -9.39 -36.93 -8.29
CA MET A 1 -8.75 -36.54 -9.55
C MET A 1 -8.17 -35.15 -9.34
N SER A 2 -6.85 -35.07 -9.15
CA SER A 2 -6.14 -33.81 -9.08
C SER A 2 -6.10 -33.21 -10.49
N VAL A 3 -6.84 -32.14 -10.72
CA VAL A 3 -6.71 -31.36 -11.95
C VAL A 3 -5.38 -30.62 -11.83
N ASP A 4 -4.41 -31.01 -12.62
CA ASP A 4 -3.12 -30.32 -12.74
C ASP A 4 -3.41 -28.91 -13.31
N GLN A 5 -3.62 -27.95 -12.42
CA GLN A 5 -3.95 -26.58 -12.79
C GLN A 5 -2.66 -25.85 -13.14
N ARG A 6 -2.27 -25.91 -14.40
CA ARG A 6 -1.14 -25.14 -14.94
C ARG A 6 -1.61 -23.80 -15.48
N ILE A 7 -0.84 -22.76 -15.17
CA ILE A 7 -0.94 -21.46 -15.83
C ILE A 7 0.04 -21.45 -17.00
N ILE A 8 -0.43 -21.07 -18.16
CA ILE A 8 0.39 -20.96 -19.38
C ILE A 8 0.31 -19.51 -19.85
N SER A 9 1.45 -18.83 -19.87
CA SER A 9 1.60 -17.53 -20.53
C SER A 9 2.01 -17.76 -21.99
N ARG A 10 1.31 -17.10 -22.91
CA ARG A 10 1.54 -17.25 -24.36
C ARG A 10 1.95 -15.92 -24.99
N ASN A 11 2.78 -16.00 -26.01
CA ASN A 11 3.07 -14.88 -26.88
C ASN A 11 1.78 -14.46 -27.61
N PRO A 12 1.30 -13.22 -27.45
CA PRO A 12 0.06 -12.79 -28.08
C PRO A 12 0.13 -12.75 -29.61
N ALA A 13 1.32 -12.66 -30.19
CA ALA A 13 1.52 -12.61 -31.64
C ALA A 13 1.63 -14.00 -32.28
N THR A 14 2.26 -14.97 -31.61
CA THR A 14 2.53 -16.31 -32.17
C THR A 14 1.70 -17.40 -31.51
N ASN A 15 1.03 -17.11 -30.41
CA ASN A 15 0.32 -18.07 -29.55
C ASN A 15 1.20 -19.20 -28.96
N GLU A 16 2.52 -19.08 -29.08
CA GLU A 16 3.45 -20.03 -28.48
C GLU A 16 3.56 -19.83 -26.96
N PRO A 17 3.72 -20.91 -26.18
CA PRO A 17 3.93 -20.79 -24.75
C PRO A 17 5.29 -20.13 -24.46
N ILE A 18 5.27 -19.02 -23.73
CA ILE A 18 6.48 -18.35 -23.25
C ILE A 18 6.90 -18.92 -21.89
N TRP A 19 5.90 -19.24 -21.06
CA TRP A 19 6.11 -19.73 -19.72
C TRP A 19 4.93 -20.61 -19.29
N SER A 20 5.22 -21.61 -18.46
CA SER A 20 4.18 -22.41 -17.81
C SER A 20 4.59 -22.76 -16.37
N GLY A 21 3.65 -22.72 -15.45
CA GLY A 21 3.86 -23.07 -14.06
C GLY A 21 2.61 -23.66 -13.42
N SER A 22 2.78 -24.38 -12.32
CA SER A 22 1.68 -24.83 -11.49
C SER A 22 1.17 -23.69 -10.61
N LEU A 23 -0.10 -23.78 -10.21
CA LEU A 23 -0.63 -22.90 -9.18
C LEU A 23 0.12 -23.11 -7.86
N ALA A 24 0.36 -22.02 -7.13
CA ALA A 24 0.96 -22.07 -5.81
C ALA A 24 -0.04 -22.66 -4.80
N ASP A 25 0.41 -23.59 -3.98
CA ASP A 25 -0.32 -24.06 -2.81
C ASP A 25 -0.12 -23.09 -1.63
N ASP A 26 -0.87 -23.30 -0.55
CA ASP A 26 -0.79 -22.45 0.65
C ASP A 26 0.64 -22.43 1.26
N ALA A 27 1.35 -23.53 1.18
CA ALA A 27 2.73 -23.62 1.66
C ALA A 27 3.70 -22.81 0.77
N ALA A 28 3.50 -22.79 -0.54
CA ALA A 28 4.27 -21.96 -1.45
C ALA A 28 3.99 -20.46 -1.22
N ILE A 29 2.74 -20.10 -0.96
CA ILE A 29 2.35 -18.73 -0.61
C ILE A 29 3.02 -18.31 0.70
N ALA A 30 2.95 -19.12 1.74
CA ALA A 30 3.58 -18.84 3.03
C ALA A 30 5.11 -18.69 2.90
N ARG A 31 5.77 -19.55 2.10
CA ARG A 31 7.21 -19.42 1.81
C ARG A 31 7.52 -18.11 1.08
N ALA A 32 6.75 -17.75 0.07
CA ALA A 32 6.95 -16.52 -0.68
C ALA A 32 6.82 -15.28 0.23
N VAL A 33 5.83 -15.25 1.10
CA VAL A 33 5.64 -14.18 2.09
C VAL A 33 6.80 -14.13 3.08
N SER A 34 7.31 -15.27 3.55
CA SER A 34 8.41 -15.31 4.51
C SER A 34 9.76 -14.87 3.91
N VAL A 35 9.99 -15.14 2.62
CA VAL A 35 11.22 -14.73 1.90
C VAL A 35 11.17 -13.27 1.48
N ALA A 36 10.00 -12.71 1.19
CA ALA A 36 9.81 -11.31 0.79
C ALA A 36 9.98 -10.32 1.98
N THR A 37 11.06 -10.44 2.75
CA THR A 37 11.18 -9.75 4.04
C THR A 37 11.76 -8.34 3.95
N GLN A 38 12.59 -8.05 2.95
CA GLN A 38 13.36 -6.80 2.88
C GLN A 38 12.57 -5.66 2.22
N PHE A 39 11.86 -5.93 1.13
CA PHE A 39 11.12 -4.93 0.37
C PHE A 39 9.61 -5.05 0.58
N GLY A 40 8.88 -3.96 0.36
CA GLY A 40 7.43 -3.94 0.56
C GLY A 40 6.75 -2.82 -0.23
N LEU A 41 7.03 -2.70 -1.54
CA LEU A 41 6.33 -1.72 -2.37
C LEU A 41 4.98 -2.27 -2.81
N ALA A 42 4.98 -3.36 -3.52
CA ALA A 42 3.75 -3.99 -4.02
C ALA A 42 3.85 -5.52 -3.93
N ALA A 43 2.72 -6.14 -3.69
CA ALA A 43 2.54 -7.59 -3.70
C ALA A 43 1.22 -7.95 -4.38
N SER A 44 1.16 -9.10 -5.02
CA SER A 44 -0.07 -9.59 -5.63
C SER A 44 -0.17 -11.10 -5.50
N ILE A 45 -1.39 -11.58 -5.37
CA ILE A 45 -1.73 -13.00 -5.44
C ILE A 45 -2.76 -13.22 -6.54
N VAL A 46 -2.59 -14.29 -7.30
CA VAL A 46 -3.57 -14.75 -8.29
C VAL A 46 -4.18 -16.03 -7.77
N THR A 47 -5.44 -15.98 -7.38
CA THR A 47 -6.20 -17.12 -6.84
C THR A 47 -7.68 -16.94 -7.07
N ARG A 48 -8.42 -18.06 -7.17
CA ARG A 48 -9.88 -18.05 -7.20
C ARG A 48 -10.49 -18.01 -5.79
N GLU A 49 -9.71 -18.35 -4.78
CA GLU A 49 -10.17 -18.50 -3.40
C GLU A 49 -9.96 -17.21 -2.62
N ARG A 50 -11.06 -16.59 -2.21
CA ARG A 50 -11.05 -15.38 -1.38
C ARG A 50 -10.28 -15.55 -0.08
N ALA A 51 -10.41 -16.72 0.55
CA ALA A 51 -9.73 -17.04 1.81
C ALA A 51 -8.20 -17.01 1.67
N GLN A 52 -7.66 -17.46 0.53
CA GLN A 52 -6.22 -17.38 0.26
C GLN A 52 -5.75 -15.95 0.12
N TYR A 53 -6.51 -15.09 -0.54
CA TYR A 53 -6.20 -13.66 -0.61
C TYR A 53 -6.21 -13.01 0.78
N GLU A 54 -7.20 -13.31 1.61
CA GLU A 54 -7.29 -12.73 2.96
C GLU A 54 -6.13 -13.17 3.84
N ALA A 55 -5.73 -14.44 3.80
CA ALA A 55 -4.55 -14.92 4.49
C ALA A 55 -3.27 -14.26 3.99
N PHE A 56 -3.12 -14.10 2.68
CA PHE A 56 -2.01 -13.39 2.06
C PHE A 56 -1.97 -11.91 2.48
N TYR A 57 -3.11 -11.24 2.47
CA TYR A 57 -3.24 -9.83 2.85
C TYR A 57 -2.80 -9.58 4.28
N GLN A 58 -3.22 -10.42 5.22
CA GLN A 58 -2.87 -10.28 6.63
C GLN A 58 -1.38 -10.53 6.93
N GLN A 59 -0.74 -11.39 6.16
CA GLN A 59 0.67 -11.74 6.35
C GLN A 59 1.63 -10.85 5.58
N THR A 60 1.17 -10.18 4.53
CA THR A 60 2.00 -9.39 3.64
C THR A 60 2.14 -7.95 4.17
N LYS A 61 3.40 -7.48 4.29
CA LYS A 61 3.69 -6.07 4.60
C LYS A 61 4.19 -5.36 3.36
N ALA A 62 3.26 -4.78 2.61
CA ALA A 62 3.53 -3.97 1.42
C ALA A 62 2.59 -2.77 1.37
N GLY A 63 2.97 -1.74 0.65
CA GLY A 63 2.14 -0.55 0.47
C GLY A 63 0.96 -0.76 -0.47
N ILE A 64 1.09 -1.72 -1.39
CA ILE A 64 0.03 -2.12 -2.33
C ILE A 64 -0.11 -3.64 -2.25
N ILE A 65 -1.32 -4.14 -2.05
CA ILE A 65 -1.61 -5.57 -2.04
C ILE A 65 -2.79 -5.82 -2.96
N ASN A 66 -2.54 -6.53 -4.04
CA ASN A 66 -3.52 -6.78 -5.09
C ASN A 66 -4.02 -8.22 -5.11
N TRP A 67 -5.25 -8.41 -5.53
CA TRP A 67 -5.87 -9.70 -5.80
C TRP A 67 -6.28 -9.78 -7.27
N ASN A 68 -5.75 -10.78 -7.99
CA ASN A 68 -6.00 -11.00 -9.42
C ASN A 68 -5.76 -9.75 -10.29
N GLN A 69 -4.82 -8.93 -9.85
CA GLN A 69 -4.38 -7.72 -10.56
C GLN A 69 -2.85 -7.71 -10.67
N PRO A 70 -2.30 -7.04 -11.68
CA PRO A 70 -0.85 -6.87 -11.80
C PRO A 70 -0.25 -6.16 -10.59
N LEU A 71 1.06 -6.31 -10.40
CA LEU A 71 1.82 -5.58 -9.37
C LEU A 71 1.83 -4.06 -9.59
N THR A 72 1.60 -3.62 -10.82
CA THR A 72 1.52 -2.22 -11.19
C THR A 72 0.07 -1.74 -11.04
N GLY A 73 -0.19 -0.82 -10.17
CA GLY A 73 -1.57 -0.36 -9.91
C GLY A 73 -1.59 0.95 -9.14
N ALA A 74 -0.55 1.80 -9.35
CA ALA A 74 -0.57 3.13 -8.79
C ALA A 74 -1.74 3.94 -9.35
N THR A 75 -2.52 4.53 -8.47
CA THR A 75 -3.59 5.46 -8.81
C THR A 75 -3.49 6.69 -7.92
N THR A 76 -3.82 7.85 -8.48
CA THR A 76 -3.88 9.10 -7.71
C THR A 76 -5.02 9.11 -6.69
N ALA A 77 -5.99 8.22 -6.83
CA ALA A 77 -7.14 8.08 -5.93
C ALA A 77 -6.87 7.16 -4.72
N ALA A 78 -5.66 6.59 -4.62
CA ALA A 78 -5.30 5.71 -3.52
C ALA A 78 -3.91 6.06 -2.95
N PRO A 79 -3.61 5.67 -1.71
CA PRO A 79 -2.26 5.81 -1.17
C PRO A 79 -1.25 5.06 -2.04
N PHE A 80 -0.09 5.68 -2.28
CA PHE A 80 1.02 5.06 -2.98
C PHE A 80 2.31 5.24 -2.19
N GLY A 81 2.91 4.16 -1.75
CA GLY A 81 4.18 4.19 -1.02
C GLY A 81 4.54 2.82 -0.52
N GLY A 82 5.82 2.62 -0.24
CA GLY A 82 6.37 1.36 0.23
C GLY A 82 6.51 1.30 1.75
N ALA A 83 6.51 0.08 2.23
CA ALA A 83 6.92 -0.29 3.57
C ALA A 83 8.35 -0.87 3.56
N LYS A 84 8.95 -1.07 4.70
CA LYS A 84 10.28 -1.65 4.89
C LYS A 84 11.34 -0.87 4.08
N ALA A 85 12.26 -1.55 3.37
CA ALA A 85 13.29 -0.91 2.54
C ALA A 85 12.73 -0.23 1.27
N SER A 86 11.46 -0.41 0.95
CA SER A 86 10.81 0.24 -0.19
C SER A 86 10.19 1.60 0.13
N GLY A 87 10.27 2.08 1.36
CA GLY A 87 9.72 3.38 1.72
C GLY A 87 9.81 3.68 3.21
N ASN A 88 9.26 4.83 3.59
CA ASN A 88 9.29 5.36 4.95
C ASN A 88 7.95 5.27 5.67
N TYR A 89 7.04 4.44 5.20
CA TYR A 89 5.65 4.30 5.68
C TYR A 89 4.79 5.55 5.52
N ARG A 90 5.25 6.53 4.75
CA ARG A 90 4.46 7.71 4.37
C ARG A 90 4.04 7.58 2.92
N SER A 91 2.78 7.25 2.72
CA SER A 91 2.22 7.09 1.39
C SER A 91 2.06 8.43 0.69
N ALA A 92 2.40 8.47 -0.59
CA ALA A 92 2.12 9.55 -1.54
C ALA A 92 0.70 9.38 -2.14
N GLY A 93 0.50 9.87 -3.33
CA GLY A 93 -0.80 9.87 -3.98
C GLY A 93 -1.72 10.89 -3.33
N PHE A 94 -2.97 10.52 -3.06
CA PHE A 94 -3.93 11.48 -2.50
C PHE A 94 -3.56 11.96 -1.07
N LEU A 95 -2.72 11.22 -0.35
CA LEU A 95 -2.21 11.63 0.97
C LEU A 95 -1.07 12.66 0.91
N SER A 96 -0.57 12.99 -0.29
CA SER A 96 0.55 13.94 -0.42
C SER A 96 0.21 15.35 0.06
N VAL A 97 -1.05 15.73 0.03
CA VAL A 97 -1.52 17.02 0.54
C VAL A 97 -1.18 17.18 2.02
N ASP A 98 -1.33 16.12 2.82
CA ASP A 98 -1.14 16.17 4.26
C ASP A 98 0.31 16.45 4.67
N TYR A 99 1.29 15.96 3.90
CA TYR A 99 2.70 16.17 4.23
C TYR A 99 3.40 17.23 3.36
N CYS A 100 2.73 17.72 2.31
CA CYS A 100 3.18 18.89 1.54
C CYS A 100 2.69 20.20 2.16
N SER A 101 1.85 20.14 3.19
CA SER A 101 1.37 21.27 3.96
C SER A 101 1.70 21.10 5.45
N TYR A 102 1.65 22.18 6.19
CA TYR A 102 1.69 22.13 7.65
C TYR A 102 0.45 22.83 8.22
N PRO A 103 -0.09 22.33 9.32
CA PRO A 103 -1.25 22.96 9.94
C PRO A 103 -0.84 24.33 10.53
N CYS A 104 -1.63 25.33 10.21
CA CYS A 104 -1.49 26.67 10.76
C CYS A 104 -2.80 27.04 11.46
N ALA A 105 -2.72 27.39 12.75
CA ALA A 105 -3.84 27.93 13.48
C ALA A 105 -3.79 29.46 13.42
N SER A 106 -4.92 30.09 13.13
CA SER A 106 -5.11 31.55 13.23
C SER A 106 -6.21 31.82 14.24
N ILE A 107 -5.97 32.79 15.10
CA ILE A 107 -6.96 33.35 16.01
C ILE A 107 -7.10 34.82 15.61
N GLU A 108 -8.25 35.17 15.09
CA GLU A 108 -8.48 36.46 14.46
C GLU A 108 -9.59 37.22 15.20
N ASP A 109 -9.34 38.47 15.51
CA ASP A 109 -10.37 39.38 15.99
C ASP A 109 -10.36 40.64 15.11
N ALA A 110 -11.51 41.10 14.75
CA ALA A 110 -11.68 42.31 13.94
C ALA A 110 -11.28 43.59 14.68
N SER A 111 -11.22 43.54 16.00
CA SER A 111 -10.84 44.65 16.85
C SER A 111 -9.81 44.23 17.89
N PRO A 112 -8.70 44.96 18.06
CA PRO A 112 -7.76 44.62 19.10
C PRO A 112 -8.41 44.80 20.48
N ALA A 113 -8.48 43.72 21.23
CA ALA A 113 -8.96 43.75 22.61
C ALA A 113 -7.80 43.66 23.57
N VAL A 114 -7.70 44.64 24.46
CA VAL A 114 -6.74 44.57 25.58
C VAL A 114 -7.40 43.73 26.67
N PRO A 115 -6.74 42.66 27.14
CA PRO A 115 -7.31 41.84 28.21
C PRO A 115 -7.48 42.68 29.48
N THR A 116 -8.66 42.60 30.10
CA THR A 116 -8.98 43.31 31.34
C THR A 116 -8.18 42.79 32.53
N THR A 117 -7.64 41.58 32.41
CA THR A 117 -6.78 40.97 33.43
C THR A 117 -5.49 40.51 32.79
N LEU A 118 -4.38 41.05 33.17
CA LEU A 118 -3.06 40.63 32.69
C LEU A 118 -2.57 39.39 33.41
N PRO A 119 -1.85 38.48 32.71
CA PRO A 119 -1.14 37.39 33.36
C PRO A 119 -0.16 37.91 34.40
N ALA A 120 0.07 37.15 35.46
CA ALA A 120 1.01 37.51 36.51
C ALA A 120 2.43 37.80 35.95
N GLY A 121 2.99 38.95 36.27
CA GLY A 121 4.32 39.37 35.81
C GLY A 121 4.32 40.20 34.52
N VAL A 122 3.16 40.46 33.90
CA VAL A 122 3.04 41.40 32.78
C VAL A 122 2.57 42.76 33.33
N VAL A 123 3.32 43.80 33.03
CA VAL A 123 2.99 45.22 33.36
C VAL A 123 3.00 45.98 32.04
N TYR A 124 2.03 46.86 31.82
CA TYR A 124 2.06 47.84 30.74
C TYR A 124 2.94 49.04 31.10
#